data_fc7ee47db9a9ecae1f7d5d7c8fe637ca
#
_entry.id   fc7ee47db9a9ecae1f7d5d7c8fe637ca
#
_cell.length_a   1.000
_cell.length_b   1.000
_cell.length_c   1.000
_cell.angle_alpha   90.00
_cell.angle_beta   90.00
_cell.angle_gamma   90.00
#
_symmetry.space_group_name_H-M   'P 1'
#
loop_
_entity.id
_entity.type
_entity.pdbx_description
1 polymer ?
#
loop_
_entity_poly.entity_id
_entity_poly.type
_entity_poly.pdbx_seq_one_letter_code
_entity_poly.pdbx_strand_id
1 'polypeptide(L)'
;MKKTLRKETIAAMKELPQSVKIQADEELTQHLLELPAFQEAKTLATYLSFDHEVSTAGLIQAALQLGKRVCVPRTYPQGRMEFVEYDPDILEKTRFGLLEPNEKGKLVDQSEIDLIHVPGVVFQSKGYRIGYGGGYYDRYLEDFTGKTVSTIYSIQQKEFQPDTFDQAVQEVLVYEVTL
;
A
#
# COMPACT_ATOMS: atom_id res chain seq x y z
N MET A 1 10.04 20.66 1.35
CA MET A 1 10.49 19.66 2.33
C MET A 1 9.95 18.26 2.06
N LYS A 2 8.65 18.09 1.91
CA LYS A 2 8.07 16.75 1.62
C LYS A 2 8.59 16.16 0.32
N LYS A 3 8.76 16.99 -0.71
CA LYS A 3 9.31 16.56 -1.99
C LYS A 3 10.73 16.03 -1.85
N THR A 4 11.55 16.67 -1.03
CA THR A 4 12.93 16.24 -0.75
C THR A 4 12.95 14.92 0.03
N LEU A 5 12.13 14.81 1.08
CA LEU A 5 12.03 13.58 1.86
C LEU A 5 11.59 12.41 0.98
N ARG A 6 10.62 12.63 0.09
CA ARG A 6 10.14 11.61 -0.85
C ARG A 6 11.29 11.14 -1.76
N LYS A 7 11.99 12.07 -2.37
CA LYS A 7 13.07 11.76 -3.31
C LYS A 7 14.19 10.97 -2.64
N GLU A 8 14.63 11.43 -1.48
CA GLU A 8 15.70 10.78 -0.73
C GLU A 8 15.31 9.38 -0.28
N THR A 9 14.08 9.22 0.18
CA THR A 9 13.61 7.93 0.68
C THR A 9 13.45 6.92 -0.44
N ILE A 10 12.89 7.32 -1.57
CA ILE A 10 12.81 6.44 -2.75
C ILE A 10 14.21 5.99 -3.17
N ALA A 11 15.18 6.90 -3.20
CA ALA A 11 16.55 6.55 -3.54
C ALA A 11 17.11 5.50 -2.58
N ALA A 12 16.90 5.68 -1.28
CA ALA A 12 17.35 4.71 -0.27
C ALA A 12 16.66 3.35 -0.43
N MET A 13 15.37 3.34 -0.74
CA MET A 13 14.63 2.10 -1.00
C MET A 13 15.20 1.34 -2.19
N LYS A 14 15.55 2.05 -3.26
CA LYS A 14 16.15 1.46 -4.46
C LYS A 14 17.54 0.89 -4.24
N GLU A 15 18.23 1.39 -3.23
CA GLU A 15 19.62 0.95 -2.91
C GLU A 15 19.65 -0.27 -1.98
N LEU A 16 18.52 -0.73 -1.46
CA LEU A 16 18.51 -1.91 -0.61
C LEU A 16 19.05 -3.13 -1.36
N PRO A 17 19.98 -3.88 -0.75
CA PRO A 17 20.45 -5.13 -1.35
C PRO A 17 19.28 -6.09 -1.57
N GLN A 18 19.27 -6.77 -2.70
CA GLN A 18 18.16 -7.67 -3.07
C GLN A 18 17.91 -8.76 -2.03
N SER A 19 18.99 -9.31 -1.44
CA SER A 19 18.84 -10.33 -0.39
C SER A 19 18.16 -9.78 0.86
N VAL A 20 18.44 -8.55 1.25
CA VAL A 20 17.80 -7.88 2.38
C VAL A 20 16.33 -7.64 2.07
N LYS A 21 16.05 -7.15 0.88
CA LYS A 21 14.68 -6.85 0.44
C LYS A 21 13.81 -8.11 0.43
N ILE A 22 14.30 -9.20 -0.12
CA ILE A 22 13.55 -10.46 -0.19
C ILE A 22 13.18 -10.93 1.22
N GLN A 23 14.14 -10.93 2.14
CA GLN A 23 13.90 -11.33 3.51
C GLN A 23 12.90 -10.41 4.21
N ALA A 24 13.07 -9.10 4.04
CA ALA A 24 12.18 -8.11 4.62
C ALA A 24 10.74 -8.28 4.13
N ASP A 25 10.58 -8.44 2.83
CA ASP A 25 9.25 -8.60 2.23
C ASP A 25 8.55 -9.87 2.72
N GLU A 26 9.28 -10.96 2.86
CA GLU A 26 8.74 -12.22 3.40
C GLU A 26 8.29 -12.06 4.84
N GLU A 27 9.11 -11.45 5.70
CA GLU A 27 8.76 -11.24 7.11
C GLU A 27 7.60 -10.28 7.28
N LEU A 28 7.58 -9.17 6.54
CA LEU A 28 6.48 -8.22 6.59
C LEU A 28 5.17 -8.85 6.14
N THR A 29 5.22 -9.62 5.06
CA THR A 29 4.04 -10.35 4.58
C THR A 29 3.54 -11.32 5.65
N GLN A 30 4.43 -12.10 6.25
CA GLN A 30 4.06 -13.05 7.30
C GLN A 30 3.43 -12.36 8.50
N HIS A 31 4.01 -11.24 8.96
CA HIS A 31 3.44 -10.47 10.07
C HIS A 31 2.05 -9.93 9.74
N LEU A 32 1.85 -9.45 8.51
CA LEU A 32 0.55 -8.96 8.08
C LEU A 32 -0.50 -10.07 8.08
N LEU A 33 -0.13 -11.25 7.60
CA LEU A 33 -1.04 -12.41 7.57
C LEU A 33 -1.46 -12.85 8.98
N GLU A 34 -0.66 -12.57 9.99
CA GLU A 34 -0.93 -12.92 11.39
C GLU A 34 -1.78 -11.88 12.13
N LEU A 35 -1.98 -10.69 11.57
CA LEU A 35 -2.78 -9.66 12.22
C LEU A 35 -4.24 -10.07 12.31
N PRO A 36 -4.91 -9.81 13.47
CA PRO A 36 -6.34 -10.05 13.57
C PRO A 36 -7.15 -9.33 12.49
N ALA A 37 -6.77 -8.08 12.16
CA ALA A 37 -7.45 -7.32 11.11
C ALA A 37 -7.40 -8.03 9.75
N PHE A 38 -6.27 -8.67 9.41
CA PHE A 38 -6.19 -9.47 8.20
C PHE A 38 -7.01 -10.75 8.29
N GLN A 39 -6.87 -11.47 9.40
CA GLN A 39 -7.54 -12.76 9.57
C GLN A 39 -9.06 -12.63 9.52
N GLU A 40 -9.58 -11.57 10.10
CA GLU A 40 -11.03 -11.28 10.14
C GLU A 40 -11.56 -10.69 8.82
N ALA A 41 -10.70 -10.08 8.01
CA ALA A 41 -11.10 -9.44 6.78
C ALA A 41 -11.57 -10.46 5.74
N LYS A 42 -12.72 -10.21 5.14
CA LYS A 42 -13.23 -10.97 4.00
C LYS A 42 -12.75 -10.35 2.69
N THR A 43 -12.67 -9.03 2.66
CA THR A 43 -12.24 -8.25 1.50
C THR A 43 -11.04 -7.38 1.86
N LEU A 44 -9.95 -7.61 1.15
CA LEU A 44 -8.69 -6.90 1.30
C LEU A 44 -8.45 -6.01 0.08
N ALA A 45 -8.16 -4.74 0.33
CA ALA A 45 -7.65 -3.85 -0.71
C ALA A 45 -6.14 -3.70 -0.52
N THR A 46 -5.39 -3.87 -1.60
CA THR A 46 -3.94 -3.68 -1.59
C THR A 46 -3.51 -3.04 -2.91
N TYR A 47 -2.24 -2.79 -3.06
CA TYR A 47 -1.69 -2.16 -4.26
C TYR A 47 -0.76 -3.12 -5.00
N LEU A 48 -0.54 -2.83 -6.27
CA LEU A 48 0.44 -3.56 -7.07
C LEU A 48 1.78 -2.82 -6.91
N SER A 49 2.69 -3.42 -6.16
CA SER A 49 3.91 -2.74 -5.73
C SER A 49 4.89 -2.45 -6.87
N PHE A 50 5.55 -1.30 -6.80
CA PHE A 50 6.74 -1.02 -7.60
C PHE A 50 7.93 -1.85 -7.08
N ASP A 51 8.97 -1.98 -7.89
CA ASP A 51 10.13 -2.79 -7.53
C ASP A 51 10.86 -2.32 -6.27
N HIS A 52 10.79 -1.03 -5.95
CA HIS A 52 11.44 -0.48 -4.75
C HIS A 52 10.58 -0.59 -3.49
N GLU A 53 9.29 -0.90 -3.64
CA GLU A 53 8.36 -1.02 -2.51
C GLU A 53 8.40 -2.42 -1.91
N VAL A 54 7.86 -2.56 -0.70
CA VAL A 54 7.59 -3.88 -0.14
C VAL A 54 6.69 -4.63 -1.12
N SER A 55 7.12 -5.83 -1.54
CA SER A 55 6.37 -6.61 -2.52
C SER A 55 5.01 -7.04 -1.98
N THR A 56 3.97 -6.81 -2.76
CA THR A 56 2.60 -7.23 -2.43
C THR A 56 2.18 -8.54 -3.09
N ALA A 57 3.04 -9.10 -3.94
CA ALA A 57 2.71 -10.33 -4.68
C ALA A 57 2.38 -11.51 -3.75
N GLY A 58 3.19 -11.71 -2.72
CA GLY A 58 2.98 -12.79 -1.75
C GLY A 58 1.70 -12.62 -0.95
N LEU A 59 1.38 -11.39 -0.57
CA LEU A 59 0.16 -11.06 0.15
C LEU A 59 -1.08 -11.37 -0.70
N ILE A 60 -1.07 -10.93 -1.95
CA ILE A 60 -2.19 -11.17 -2.88
C ILE A 60 -2.41 -12.67 -3.05
N GLN A 61 -1.34 -13.42 -3.30
CA GLN A 61 -1.41 -14.87 -3.48
C GLN A 61 -1.97 -15.56 -2.25
N ALA A 62 -1.45 -15.23 -1.07
CA ALA A 62 -1.89 -15.81 0.19
C ALA A 62 -3.36 -15.51 0.48
N ALA A 63 -3.78 -14.26 0.28
CA ALA A 63 -5.16 -13.84 0.52
C ALA A 63 -6.13 -14.61 -0.39
N LEU A 64 -5.79 -14.75 -1.68
CA LEU A 64 -6.61 -15.52 -2.62
C LEU A 64 -6.70 -16.99 -2.23
N GLN A 65 -5.59 -17.58 -1.80
CA GLN A 65 -5.57 -18.98 -1.34
C GLN A 65 -6.42 -19.21 -0.10
N LEU A 66 -6.56 -18.19 0.74
CA LEU A 66 -7.41 -18.22 1.93
C LEU A 66 -8.89 -17.94 1.63
N GLY A 67 -9.22 -17.77 0.36
CA GLY A 67 -10.60 -17.51 -0.06
C GLY A 67 -11.06 -16.07 0.17
N LYS A 68 -10.14 -15.15 0.42
CA LYS A 68 -10.48 -13.73 0.58
C LYS A 68 -10.68 -13.06 -0.78
N ARG A 69 -11.53 -12.05 -0.78
CA ARG A 69 -11.69 -11.18 -1.94
C ARG A 69 -10.58 -10.15 -1.92
N VAL A 70 -9.88 -9.96 -3.03
CA VAL A 70 -8.76 -9.00 -3.14
C VAL A 70 -9.10 -7.98 -4.20
N CYS A 71 -8.88 -6.69 -3.89
CA CYS A 71 -9.06 -5.62 -4.86
C CYS A 71 -7.83 -4.71 -4.89
N VAL A 72 -7.63 -4.07 -6.04
CA VAL A 72 -6.48 -3.22 -6.33
C VAL A 72 -6.95 -1.90 -6.93
N PRO A 73 -6.14 -0.83 -6.83
CA PRO A 73 -6.60 0.49 -7.21
C PRO A 73 -6.65 0.71 -8.71
N ARG A 74 -7.62 1.51 -9.11
CA ARG A 74 -7.69 2.15 -10.43
C ARG A 74 -7.81 3.65 -10.19
N THR A 75 -6.91 4.42 -10.80
CA THR A 75 -6.80 5.86 -10.56
C THR A 75 -7.42 6.67 -11.69
N TYR A 76 -7.90 7.86 -11.34
CA TYR A 76 -8.55 8.80 -12.24
C TYR A 76 -7.93 10.20 -12.04
N PRO A 77 -8.15 11.13 -12.96
CA PRO A 77 -7.70 12.52 -12.76
C PRO A 77 -8.23 13.13 -11.47
N GLN A 78 -7.53 14.15 -10.97
CA GLN A 78 -7.90 14.92 -9.77
C GLN A 78 -7.85 14.12 -8.47
N GLY A 79 -7.00 13.08 -8.42
CA GLY A 79 -6.78 12.30 -7.20
C GLY A 79 -7.90 11.36 -6.85
N ARG A 80 -8.83 11.07 -7.77
CA ARG A 80 -9.88 10.08 -7.55
C ARG A 80 -9.35 8.66 -7.75
N MET A 81 -9.86 7.74 -6.94
CA MET A 81 -9.43 6.35 -6.98
C MET A 81 -10.60 5.43 -6.61
N GLU A 82 -10.63 4.28 -7.25
CA GLU A 82 -11.55 3.20 -6.93
C GLU A 82 -10.77 1.91 -6.77
N PHE A 83 -11.33 0.96 -6.04
CA PHE A 83 -10.78 -0.38 -5.96
C PHE A 83 -11.60 -1.32 -6.85
N VAL A 84 -10.87 -2.18 -7.56
CA VAL A 84 -11.42 -3.11 -8.54
C VAL A 84 -10.95 -4.51 -8.18
N GLU A 85 -11.81 -5.50 -8.28
CA GLU A 85 -11.48 -6.88 -7.97
C GLU A 85 -10.24 -7.33 -8.75
N TYR A 86 -9.29 -7.95 -8.04
CA TYR A 86 -8.03 -8.37 -8.64
C TYR A 86 -8.26 -9.48 -9.67
N ASP A 87 -7.82 -9.24 -10.89
CA ASP A 87 -7.83 -10.20 -11.98
C ASP A 87 -6.61 -9.92 -12.85
N PRO A 88 -5.60 -10.80 -12.88
CA PRO A 88 -4.39 -10.53 -13.64
C PRO A 88 -4.63 -10.40 -15.13
N ASP A 89 -5.73 -10.94 -15.66
CA ASP A 89 -6.02 -10.92 -17.10
C ASP A 89 -6.48 -9.54 -17.59
N ILE A 90 -6.91 -8.66 -16.69
CA ILE A 90 -7.39 -7.32 -17.04
C ILE A 90 -6.46 -6.20 -16.61
N LEU A 91 -5.25 -6.53 -16.17
CA LEU A 91 -4.26 -5.51 -15.78
C LEU A 91 -3.59 -4.93 -17.03
N GLU A 92 -3.50 -3.61 -17.06
CA GLU A 92 -2.86 -2.88 -18.16
C GLU A 92 -1.86 -1.89 -17.60
N LYS A 93 -0.77 -1.67 -18.33
CA LYS A 93 0.22 -0.69 -17.97
C LYS A 93 -0.28 0.71 -18.28
N THR A 94 -0.31 1.58 -17.27
CA THR A 94 -0.58 3.00 -17.51
C THR A 94 0.66 3.66 -18.09
N ARG A 95 0.53 4.91 -18.58
CA ARG A 95 1.66 5.65 -19.14
C ARG A 95 2.77 5.93 -18.11
N PHE A 96 2.49 5.75 -16.82
CA PHE A 96 3.49 5.90 -15.76
C PHE A 96 4.18 4.57 -15.41
N GLY A 97 3.90 3.49 -16.14
CA GLY A 97 4.46 2.18 -15.88
C GLY A 97 3.78 1.40 -14.76
N LEU A 98 2.75 1.95 -14.17
CA LEU A 98 1.97 1.30 -13.11
C LEU A 98 0.93 0.38 -13.73
N LEU A 99 0.78 -0.83 -13.20
CA LEU A 99 -0.30 -1.73 -13.60
C LEU A 99 -1.60 -1.33 -12.93
N GLU A 100 -2.67 -1.26 -13.71
CA GLU A 100 -4.03 -1.00 -13.22
C GLU A 100 -5.05 -1.85 -13.94
N PRO A 101 -6.18 -2.20 -13.27
CA PRO A 101 -7.28 -2.88 -13.95
C PRO A 101 -7.91 -1.98 -15.02
N ASN A 102 -8.29 -2.58 -16.14
CA ASN A 102 -9.00 -1.84 -17.20
C ASN A 102 -10.50 -1.71 -16.86
N GLU A 103 -11.29 -1.16 -17.82
CA GLU A 103 -12.71 -0.90 -17.61
C GLU A 103 -13.57 -2.16 -17.44
N LYS A 104 -13.04 -3.34 -17.74
CA LYS A 104 -13.75 -4.60 -17.53
C LYS A 104 -13.75 -5.04 -16.08
N GLY A 105 -12.94 -4.38 -15.24
CA GLY A 105 -12.82 -4.72 -13.83
C GLY A 105 -14.11 -4.49 -13.05
N LYS A 106 -14.37 -5.38 -12.08
CA LYS A 106 -15.53 -5.29 -11.20
C LYS A 106 -15.22 -4.38 -10.02
N LEU A 107 -15.95 -3.27 -9.92
CA LEU A 107 -15.80 -2.33 -8.81
C LEU A 107 -16.16 -2.96 -7.48
N VAL A 108 -15.38 -2.62 -6.45
CA VAL A 108 -15.63 -3.01 -5.06
C VAL A 108 -15.97 -1.73 -4.28
N ASP A 109 -17.18 -1.66 -3.76
CA ASP A 109 -17.60 -0.49 -2.99
C ASP A 109 -16.79 -0.36 -1.70
N GLN A 110 -16.53 0.87 -1.29
CA GLN A 110 -15.75 1.16 -0.09
C GLN A 110 -16.33 0.47 1.15
N SER A 111 -17.66 0.40 1.25
CA SER A 111 -18.35 -0.23 2.37
C SER A 111 -18.12 -1.74 2.45
N GLU A 112 -17.68 -2.37 1.37
CA GLU A 112 -17.42 -3.81 1.33
C GLU A 112 -15.97 -4.14 1.70
N ILE A 113 -15.09 -3.15 1.82
CA ILE A 113 -13.67 -3.37 2.13
C ILE A 113 -13.46 -3.38 3.63
N ASP A 114 -12.88 -4.47 4.15
CA ASP A 114 -12.63 -4.64 5.58
C ASP A 114 -11.27 -4.12 6.00
N LEU A 115 -10.26 -4.28 5.15
CA LEU A 115 -8.89 -3.88 5.42
C LEU A 115 -8.25 -3.29 4.17
N ILE A 116 -7.65 -2.11 4.30
CA ILE A 116 -6.84 -1.51 3.24
C ILE A 116 -5.36 -1.57 3.64
N HIS A 117 -4.56 -2.21 2.80
CA HIS A 117 -3.11 -2.20 2.88
C HIS A 117 -2.62 -0.97 2.10
N VAL A 118 -2.15 0.04 2.82
CA VAL A 118 -1.91 1.39 2.29
C VAL A 118 -0.45 1.58 1.90
N PRO A 119 -0.15 1.97 0.65
CA PRO A 119 1.23 2.28 0.25
C PRO A 119 1.65 3.67 0.73
N GLY A 120 2.95 3.91 0.71
CA GLY A 120 3.51 5.22 1.00
C GLY A 120 5.02 5.20 0.90
N VAL A 121 5.62 6.39 0.92
CA VAL A 121 7.08 6.52 0.80
C VAL A 121 7.71 6.85 2.16
N VAL A 122 7.22 7.86 2.84
CA VAL A 122 7.75 8.29 4.15
C VAL A 122 6.65 8.18 5.18
N PHE A 123 6.97 7.58 6.32
CA PHE A 123 6.01 7.39 7.42
C PHE A 123 6.56 8.04 8.69
N GLN A 124 5.72 8.85 9.34
CA GLN A 124 6.07 9.44 10.63
C GLN A 124 5.43 8.61 11.76
N SER A 125 5.81 8.91 13.00
CA SER A 125 5.51 8.09 14.17
C SER A 125 4.03 7.87 14.47
N LYS A 126 3.15 8.74 13.98
CA LYS A 126 1.70 8.63 14.24
C LYS A 126 0.92 7.99 13.10
N GLY A 127 1.61 7.45 12.09
CA GLY A 127 0.96 6.78 10.97
C GLY A 127 0.62 7.65 9.77
N TYR A 128 0.94 8.93 9.83
CA TYR A 128 0.84 9.81 8.67
C TYR A 128 1.95 9.51 7.69
N ARG A 129 1.68 9.72 6.41
CA ARG A 129 2.62 9.34 5.36
C ARG A 129 2.68 10.34 4.22
N ILE A 130 3.84 10.35 3.58
CA ILE A 130 4.05 11.04 2.31
C ILE A 130 3.98 9.97 1.23
N GLY A 131 3.06 10.12 0.29
CA GLY A 131 2.95 9.22 -0.87
C GLY A 131 3.67 9.79 -2.08
N TYR A 132 3.14 9.54 -3.27
CA TYR A 132 3.74 9.98 -4.53
C TYR A 132 3.23 11.35 -5.00
N GLY A 133 2.40 12.02 -4.21
CA GLY A 133 1.98 13.39 -4.46
C GLY A 133 0.57 13.57 -5.04
N GLY A 134 -0.09 12.48 -5.41
CA GLY A 134 -1.44 12.55 -6.01
C GLY A 134 -2.59 12.71 -5.02
N GLY A 135 -2.37 12.39 -3.74
CA GLY A 135 -3.39 12.49 -2.71
C GLY A 135 -4.49 11.44 -2.80
N TYR A 136 -4.29 10.39 -3.56
CA TYR A 136 -5.30 9.35 -3.81
C TYR A 136 -5.79 8.66 -2.54
N TYR A 137 -4.85 8.22 -1.70
CA TYR A 137 -5.21 7.49 -0.48
C TYR A 137 -5.75 8.40 0.61
N ASP A 138 -5.24 9.62 0.76
CA ASP A 138 -5.80 10.55 1.74
C ASP A 138 -7.25 10.89 1.43
N ARG A 139 -7.57 11.10 0.15
CA ARG A 139 -8.96 11.32 -0.26
C ARG A 139 -9.83 10.09 -0.06
N TYR A 140 -9.34 8.93 -0.45
CA TYR A 140 -10.10 7.68 -0.32
C TYR A 140 -10.38 7.32 1.14
N LEU A 141 -9.39 7.54 2.02
CA LEU A 141 -9.48 7.17 3.43
C LEU A 141 -10.30 8.15 4.28
N GLU A 142 -10.61 9.33 3.75
CA GLU A 142 -11.31 10.38 4.51
C GLU A 142 -12.60 9.87 5.15
N ASP A 143 -13.36 9.08 4.44
CA ASP A 143 -14.65 8.53 4.91
C ASP A 143 -14.64 7.00 5.04
N PHE A 144 -13.48 6.39 4.97
CA PHE A 144 -13.36 4.94 5.14
C PHE A 144 -13.47 4.55 6.62
N THR A 145 -14.32 3.58 6.93
CA THR A 145 -14.58 3.14 8.30
C THR A 145 -13.95 1.80 8.68
N GLY A 146 -13.29 1.13 7.74
CA GLY A 146 -12.61 -0.14 8.01
C GLY A 146 -11.23 0.02 8.63
N LYS A 147 -10.45 -1.04 8.58
CA LYS A 147 -9.09 -1.07 9.13
C LYS A 147 -8.05 -0.70 8.08
N THR A 148 -6.94 -0.12 8.53
CA THR A 148 -5.82 0.25 7.65
C THR A 148 -4.50 -0.26 8.23
N VAL A 149 -3.61 -0.71 7.35
CA VAL A 149 -2.27 -1.19 7.72
C VAL A 149 -1.28 -0.83 6.62
N SER A 150 -0.04 -0.57 6.99
CA SER A 150 1.05 -0.40 6.04
C SER A 150 2.23 -1.29 6.43
N THR A 151 3.03 -1.68 5.45
CA THR A 151 4.26 -2.44 5.64
C THR A 151 5.41 -1.64 5.07
N ILE A 152 6.44 -1.38 5.87
CA ILE A 152 7.54 -0.51 5.47
C ILE A 152 8.90 -1.03 5.94
N TYR A 153 9.96 -0.53 5.30
CA TYR A 153 11.31 -0.67 5.80
C TYR A 153 11.62 0.48 6.76
N SER A 154 12.47 0.25 7.75
CA SER A 154 12.84 1.29 8.73
C SER A 154 13.41 2.56 8.08
N ILE A 155 14.04 2.43 6.92
CA ILE A 155 14.56 3.58 6.16
C ILE A 155 13.46 4.53 5.66
N GLN A 156 12.20 4.11 5.70
CA GLN A 156 11.06 4.95 5.32
C GLN A 156 10.54 5.80 6.49
N GLN A 157 11.08 5.64 7.68
CA GLN A 157 10.65 6.37 8.86
C GLN A 157 11.37 7.72 8.97
N LYS A 158 10.61 8.80 8.92
CA LYS A 158 11.10 10.18 9.11
C LYS A 158 10.00 10.99 9.76
N GLU A 159 10.37 11.95 10.60
CA GLU A 159 9.38 12.87 11.15
C GLU A 159 9.12 14.03 10.19
N PHE A 160 7.88 14.41 10.07
CA PHE A 160 7.43 15.54 9.27
C PHE A 160 6.08 16.02 9.81
N GLN A 161 5.70 17.23 9.45
CA GLN A 161 4.41 17.79 9.83
C GLN A 161 3.35 17.38 8.81
N PRO A 162 2.31 16.64 9.23
CA PRO A 162 1.23 16.28 8.30
C PRO A 162 0.38 17.51 7.94
N ASP A 163 -0.26 17.45 6.77
CA ASP A 163 -1.22 18.45 6.35
C ASP A 163 -2.59 18.15 6.96
N THR A 164 -3.49 19.15 6.92
CA THR A 164 -4.82 19.06 7.54
C THR A 164 -5.65 17.89 7.02
N PHE A 165 -5.50 17.57 5.73
CA PHE A 165 -6.30 16.51 5.08
C PHE A 165 -5.62 15.15 5.07
N ASP A 166 -4.41 15.04 5.62
CA ASP A 166 -3.71 13.76 5.67
C ASP A 166 -4.44 12.79 6.60
N GLN A 167 -4.48 11.52 6.20
CA GLN A 167 -5.14 10.46 6.96
C GLN A 167 -4.08 9.48 7.48
N ALA A 168 -4.06 9.28 8.80
CA ALA A 168 -3.12 8.36 9.42
C ALA A 168 -3.55 6.92 9.20
N VAL A 169 -2.57 6.03 8.97
CA VAL A 169 -2.78 4.59 8.95
C VAL A 169 -2.81 4.08 10.39
N GLN A 170 -3.75 3.18 10.70
CA GLN A 170 -3.95 2.69 12.06
C GLN A 170 -2.80 1.85 12.57
N GLU A 171 -2.19 1.04 11.70
CA GLU A 171 -1.11 0.13 12.08
C GLU A 171 -0.02 0.14 11.01
N VAL A 172 1.24 0.26 11.44
CA VAL A 172 2.39 0.25 10.54
C VAL A 172 3.34 -0.85 11.01
N LEU A 173 3.55 -1.83 10.14
CA LEU A 173 4.51 -2.90 10.38
C LEU A 173 5.86 -2.50 9.79
N VAL A 174 6.91 -2.55 10.59
CA VAL A 174 8.24 -2.07 10.21
C VAL A 174 9.24 -3.20 10.24
N TYR A 175 10.00 -3.35 9.17
CA TYR A 175 11.17 -4.22 9.14
C TYR A 175 12.42 -3.39 9.39
N GLU A 176 13.15 -3.71 10.46
CA GLU A 176 14.40 -3.02 10.79
C GLU A 176 15.51 -3.45 9.84
N VAL A 177 15.96 -2.50 9.02
CA VAL A 177 17.07 -2.73 8.10
C VAL A 177 18.38 -2.49 8.81
N THR A 178 19.23 -3.52 8.84
CA THR A 178 20.60 -3.44 9.39
C THR A 178 21.57 -3.64 8.23
N LEU A 179 22.31 -2.59 7.90
CA LEU A 179 23.30 -2.60 6.81
C LEU A 179 24.72 -2.54 7.35
#